data_a4a2b99ddc3304871f5f952be37148c9
#
_entry.id   a4a2b99ddc3304871f5f952be37148c9
#
_cell.length_a   1.000
_cell.length_b   1.000
_cell.length_c   1.000
_cell.angle_alpha   90.00
_cell.angle_beta   90.00
_cell.angle_gamma   90.00
#
_symmetry.space_group_name_H-M   'P 1'
#
loop_
_entity.id
_entity.type
_entity.pdbx_description
1 polymer ?
#
loop_
_entity_poly.entity_id
_entity_poly.type
_entity_poly.pdbx_seq_one_letter_code
_entity_poly.pdbx_strand_id
1 'polypeptide(L)'
;FPPPSQDPPLVDDPNDRAVVLHVRVGTFDALLTADAESDVTLLLDLPEVELLKVAHHGSDDPGLPLLLDRIDPDVAVIPVGRNRYGHPTPATLAALREVPTVRRTDRHGTVRITTDPAGRLLVEEERP
;
A
#
# COMPACT_ATOMS: atom_id res chain seq x y z
N PHE A 1 3.70 -10.15 7.20
CA PHE A 1 5.05 -10.27 7.77
C PHE A 1 5.08 -9.62 9.16
N PRO A 2 5.59 -10.29 10.19
CA PRO A 2 5.87 -9.60 11.44
C PRO A 2 6.96 -8.53 11.20
N PRO A 3 6.95 -7.44 11.96
CA PRO A 3 8.03 -6.48 11.88
C PRO A 3 9.38 -7.17 12.17
N PRO A 4 10.46 -6.76 11.50
CA PRO A 4 11.76 -7.36 11.74
C PRO A 4 12.14 -7.24 13.22
N SER A 5 12.51 -8.37 13.82
CA SER A 5 13.04 -8.39 15.19
C SER A 5 14.46 -7.81 15.14
N GLN A 6 14.57 -6.54 15.38
CA GLN A 6 15.84 -5.83 15.48
C GLN A 6 15.98 -5.24 16.88
N ASP A 7 17.21 -5.02 17.30
CA ASP A 7 17.47 -4.16 18.43
C ASP A 7 16.68 -2.85 18.27
N PRO A 8 16.15 -2.30 19.34
CA PRO A 8 15.23 -1.17 19.27
C PRO A 8 15.82 -0.08 18.39
N PRO A 9 15.07 0.39 17.38
CA PRO A 9 15.53 1.50 16.57
C PRO A 9 15.79 2.70 17.48
N LEU A 10 16.77 3.51 17.12
CA LEU A 10 17.13 4.72 17.88
C LEU A 10 15.97 5.72 17.96
N VAL A 11 14.96 5.54 17.12
CA VAL A 11 13.68 6.28 17.15
C VAL A 11 12.56 5.23 17.20
N ASP A 12 11.81 5.22 18.27
CA ASP A 12 10.70 4.29 18.47
C ASP A 12 9.42 4.85 17.83
N ASP A 13 9.32 4.70 16.50
CA ASP A 13 8.08 5.02 15.79
C ASP A 13 7.11 3.84 15.91
N PRO A 14 5.91 4.03 16.50
CA PRO A 14 4.90 2.98 16.60
C PRO A 14 4.51 2.39 15.24
N ASN A 15 4.61 3.17 14.16
CA ASN A 15 4.27 2.72 12.81
C ASN A 15 5.24 1.66 12.28
N ASP A 16 6.50 1.66 12.76
CA ASP A 16 7.49 0.64 12.40
C ASP A 16 7.15 -0.75 12.96
N ARG A 17 6.23 -0.80 13.94
CA ARG A 17 5.72 -2.04 14.54
C ARG A 17 4.39 -2.50 13.95
N ALA A 18 3.92 -1.86 12.92
CA ALA A 18 2.70 -2.25 12.24
C ALA A 18 2.84 -3.63 11.60
N VAL A 19 1.75 -4.38 11.57
CA VAL A 19 1.73 -5.71 10.94
C VAL A 19 1.56 -5.54 9.44
N VAL A 20 2.53 -6.00 8.69
CA VAL A 20 2.47 -6.07 7.23
C VAL A 20 2.03 -7.47 6.81
N LEU A 21 1.00 -7.55 5.97
CA LEU A 21 0.47 -8.81 5.47
C LEU A 21 0.73 -8.94 3.97
N HIS A 22 1.31 -10.05 3.59
CA HIS A 22 1.29 -10.53 2.21
C HIS A 22 0.20 -11.60 2.11
N VAL A 23 -0.78 -11.36 1.26
CA VAL A 23 -1.91 -12.25 1.04
C VAL A 23 -1.81 -12.85 -0.35
N ARG A 24 -1.87 -14.18 -0.43
CA ARG A 24 -1.87 -14.90 -1.71
C ARG A 24 -3.12 -15.76 -1.84
N VAL A 25 -3.83 -15.61 -2.95
CA VAL A 25 -4.97 -16.43 -3.32
C VAL A 25 -4.80 -16.86 -4.78
N GLY A 26 -4.47 -18.12 -5.01
CA GLY A 26 -4.11 -18.60 -6.35
C GLY A 26 -2.88 -17.85 -6.89
N THR A 27 -3.04 -17.13 -7.98
CA THR A 27 -2.00 -16.30 -8.61
C THR A 27 -2.08 -14.82 -8.20
N PHE A 28 -3.03 -14.45 -7.36
CA PHE A 28 -3.23 -13.09 -6.87
C PHE A 28 -2.44 -12.86 -5.59
N ASP A 29 -1.65 -11.81 -5.58
CA ASP A 29 -0.87 -11.35 -4.44
C ASP A 29 -1.27 -9.92 -4.04
N ALA A 30 -1.44 -9.69 -2.74
CA ALA A 30 -1.71 -8.38 -2.18
C ALA A 30 -0.76 -8.06 -1.02
N LEU A 31 -0.29 -6.83 -0.97
CA LEU A 31 0.49 -6.30 0.14
C LEU A 31 -0.33 -5.28 0.94
N LEU A 32 -0.60 -5.61 2.20
CA LEU A 32 -1.32 -4.76 3.15
C LEU A 32 -0.35 -4.24 4.20
N THR A 33 0.01 -2.98 4.10
CA THR A 33 1.13 -2.39 4.85
C THR A 33 0.76 -1.78 6.19
N ALA A 34 -0.55 -1.67 6.51
CA ALA A 34 -1.00 -0.86 7.63
C ALA A 34 -0.36 0.55 7.57
N ASP A 35 0.35 0.98 8.61
CA ASP A 35 1.07 2.25 8.63
C ASP A 35 2.59 2.08 8.46
N ALA A 36 3.07 0.86 8.20
CA ALA A 36 4.48 0.60 7.92
C ALA A 36 4.89 1.14 6.54
N GLU A 37 5.74 2.13 6.52
CA GLU A 37 6.23 2.79 5.32
C GLU A 37 7.40 2.03 4.68
N SER A 38 8.01 2.60 3.64
CA SER A 38 9.03 1.93 2.85
C SER A 38 10.31 1.60 3.63
N ASP A 39 10.64 2.37 4.66
CA ASP A 39 11.78 2.11 5.54
C ASP A 39 11.68 0.75 6.25
N VAL A 40 10.47 0.29 6.53
CA VAL A 40 10.18 -1.04 7.06
C VAL A 40 9.96 -2.05 5.94
N THR A 41 9.09 -1.75 4.98
CA THR A 41 8.67 -2.73 3.98
C THR A 41 9.80 -3.11 3.02
N LEU A 42 10.75 -2.22 2.75
CA LEU A 42 11.93 -2.53 1.92
C LEU A 42 12.90 -3.53 2.58
N LEU A 43 12.79 -3.73 3.90
CA LEU A 43 13.59 -4.74 4.62
C LEU A 43 13.01 -6.15 4.49
N LEU A 44 11.78 -6.28 3.99
CA LEU A 44 11.10 -7.54 3.82
C LEU A 44 11.43 -8.16 2.46
N ASP A 45 11.43 -9.49 2.40
CA ASP A 45 11.54 -10.23 1.14
C ASP A 45 10.16 -10.28 0.47
N LEU A 46 9.88 -9.26 -0.34
CA LEU A 46 8.57 -9.07 -0.97
C LEU A 46 8.58 -9.53 -2.43
N PRO A 47 7.57 -10.31 -2.86
CA PRO A 47 7.35 -10.61 -4.27
C PRO A 47 6.72 -9.40 -4.99
N GLU A 48 6.63 -9.49 -6.31
CA GLU A 48 5.68 -8.65 -7.06
C GLU A 48 4.25 -8.94 -6.58
N VAL A 49 3.40 -7.91 -6.56
CA VAL A 49 2.01 -8.02 -6.10
C VAL A 49 1.07 -7.31 -7.07
N GLU A 50 -0.14 -7.79 -7.21
CA GLU A 50 -1.16 -7.12 -8.03
C GLU A 50 -1.79 -5.93 -7.28
N LEU A 51 -1.89 -6.02 -5.95
CA LEU A 51 -2.54 -5.02 -5.12
C LEU A 51 -1.62 -4.50 -4.02
N LEU A 52 -1.49 -3.18 -3.93
CA LEU A 52 -0.89 -2.49 -2.81
C LEU A 52 -1.94 -1.69 -2.03
N LYS A 53 -2.09 -1.95 -0.74
CA LYS A 53 -2.67 -0.97 0.19
C LYS A 53 -1.56 -0.02 0.60
N VAL A 54 -1.68 1.25 0.20
CA VAL A 54 -0.67 2.29 0.48
C VAL A 54 -0.58 2.56 1.98
N ALA A 55 0.65 2.64 2.47
CA ALA A 55 0.92 2.82 3.89
C ALA A 55 0.43 4.18 4.42
N HIS A 56 0.07 4.20 5.69
CA HIS A 56 -0.13 5.40 6.50
C HIS A 56 -0.97 6.48 5.81
N HIS A 57 -2.08 6.05 5.17
CA HIS A 57 -3.04 6.91 4.48
C HIS A 57 -2.43 7.78 3.36
N GLY A 58 -1.28 7.40 2.84
CA GLY A 58 -0.56 8.16 1.82
C GLY A 58 0.29 9.31 2.40
N SER A 59 0.83 9.13 3.61
CA SER A 59 1.83 10.03 4.18
C SER A 59 3.06 10.16 3.28
N ASP A 60 3.91 11.13 3.56
CA ASP A 60 5.14 11.34 2.82
C ASP A 60 6.13 10.20 3.09
N ASP A 61 6.41 9.41 2.07
CA ASP A 61 7.27 8.23 2.14
C ASP A 61 8.33 8.30 1.03
N PRO A 62 9.53 8.80 1.34
CA PRO A 62 10.58 9.01 0.34
C PRO A 62 11.03 7.74 -0.38
N GLY A 63 10.92 6.57 0.26
CA GLY A 63 11.27 5.28 -0.32
C GLY A 63 10.16 4.63 -1.14
N LEU A 64 8.97 5.23 -1.21
CA LEU A 64 7.84 4.66 -1.94
C LEU A 64 8.16 4.35 -3.41
N PRO A 65 8.85 5.22 -4.19
CA PRO A 65 9.21 4.89 -5.56
C PRO A 65 10.02 3.58 -5.68
N LEU A 66 10.97 3.35 -4.78
CA LEU A 66 11.78 2.14 -4.77
C LEU A 66 10.94 0.90 -4.39
N LEU A 67 10.01 1.04 -3.47
CA LEU A 67 9.07 -0.03 -3.13
C LEU A 67 8.20 -0.39 -4.34
N LEU A 68 7.65 0.62 -5.02
CA LEU A 68 6.82 0.40 -6.22
C LEU A 68 7.59 -0.30 -7.35
N ASP A 69 8.84 0.06 -7.56
CA ASP A 69 9.71 -0.62 -8.54
C ASP A 69 9.93 -2.09 -8.18
N ARG A 70 9.99 -2.41 -6.90
CA ARG A 70 10.22 -3.78 -6.42
C ARG A 70 8.97 -4.65 -6.53
N ILE A 71 7.81 -4.14 -6.14
CA ILE A 71 6.57 -4.92 -6.06
C ILE A 71 5.66 -4.78 -7.28
N ASP A 72 5.88 -3.79 -8.12
CA ASP A 72 5.21 -3.53 -9.42
C ASP A 72 3.69 -3.73 -9.41
N PRO A 73 2.93 -3.02 -8.57
CA PRO A 73 1.50 -3.27 -8.41
C PRO A 73 0.68 -2.76 -9.60
N ASP A 74 -0.36 -3.50 -9.95
CA ASP A 74 -1.37 -3.07 -10.95
C ASP A 74 -2.37 -2.09 -10.34
N VAL A 75 -2.66 -2.27 -9.05
CA VAL A 75 -3.64 -1.46 -8.31
C VAL A 75 -3.03 -0.99 -6.99
N ALA A 76 -3.15 0.30 -6.72
CA ALA A 76 -2.86 0.87 -5.41
C ALA A 76 -4.11 1.51 -4.81
N VAL A 77 -4.41 1.19 -3.56
CA VAL A 77 -5.53 1.77 -2.82
C VAL A 77 -5.00 2.57 -1.65
N ILE A 78 -5.47 3.81 -1.53
CA ILE A 78 -5.17 4.70 -0.42
C ILE A 78 -6.42 4.80 0.46
N PRO A 79 -6.47 4.08 1.60
CA PRO A 79 -7.53 4.25 2.58
C PRO A 79 -7.30 5.57 3.31
N VAL A 80 -8.10 6.57 3.01
CA VAL A 80 -7.95 7.91 3.58
C VAL A 80 -9.32 8.57 3.71
N GLY A 81 -9.52 9.30 4.80
CA GLY A 81 -10.67 10.16 5.00
C GLY A 81 -10.26 11.63 4.99
N ARG A 82 -11.23 12.51 5.30
CA ARG A 82 -10.94 13.93 5.54
C ARG A 82 -9.96 14.05 6.71
N ASN A 83 -8.83 14.73 6.50
CA ASN A 83 -7.80 14.84 7.53
C ASN A 83 -7.10 16.21 7.49
N ARG A 84 -6.38 16.51 8.57
CA ARG A 84 -5.60 17.76 8.74
C ARG A 84 -4.11 17.57 8.44
N TYR A 85 -3.69 16.34 8.14
CA TYR A 85 -2.28 15.98 7.91
C TYR A 85 -1.84 16.28 6.48
N GLY A 86 -2.78 16.53 5.57
CA GLY A 86 -2.50 16.69 4.15
C GLY A 86 -2.27 15.37 3.42
N HIS A 87 -2.82 14.27 3.94
CA HIS A 87 -2.74 12.95 3.31
C HIS A 87 -3.89 12.73 2.31
N PRO A 88 -3.63 12.06 1.19
CA PRO A 88 -2.32 11.68 0.68
C PRO A 88 -1.52 12.91 0.25
N THR A 89 -0.21 12.88 0.46
CA THR A 89 0.67 13.99 0.10
C THR A 89 0.86 14.10 -1.41
N PRO A 90 1.21 15.29 -1.96
CA PRO A 90 1.53 15.44 -3.37
C PRO A 90 2.67 14.54 -3.84
N ALA A 91 3.69 14.32 -2.99
CA ALA A 91 4.82 13.44 -3.31
C ALA A 91 4.38 11.99 -3.45
N THR A 92 3.53 11.49 -2.55
CA THR A 92 2.95 10.14 -2.63
C THR A 92 2.10 9.98 -3.89
N LEU A 93 1.23 10.95 -4.20
CA LEU A 93 0.42 10.91 -5.42
C LEU A 93 1.29 10.95 -6.69
N ALA A 94 2.39 11.70 -6.67
CA ALA A 94 3.33 11.73 -7.79
C ALA A 94 4.02 10.37 -8.00
N ALA A 95 4.46 9.73 -6.92
CA ALA A 95 5.07 8.39 -6.98
C ALA A 95 4.09 7.35 -7.55
N LEU A 96 2.81 7.42 -7.19
CA LEU A 96 1.79 6.48 -7.63
C LEU A 96 1.33 6.65 -9.08
N ARG A 97 1.81 7.67 -9.81
CA ARG A 97 1.41 7.90 -11.22
C ARG A 97 1.78 6.74 -12.15
N GLU A 98 2.82 6.00 -11.82
CA GLU A 98 3.27 4.84 -12.61
C GLU A 98 2.39 3.60 -12.38
N VAL A 99 1.59 3.58 -11.32
CA VAL A 99 0.65 2.48 -11.05
C VAL A 99 -0.56 2.61 -11.96
N PRO A 100 -0.94 1.56 -12.72
CA PRO A 100 -2.02 1.63 -13.70
C PRO A 100 -3.36 2.08 -13.12
N THR A 101 -3.70 1.63 -11.92
CA THR A 101 -4.96 1.98 -11.25
C THR A 101 -4.71 2.45 -9.83
N VAL A 102 -5.09 3.67 -9.51
CA VAL A 102 -5.01 4.23 -8.15
C VAL A 102 -6.42 4.63 -7.70
N ARG A 103 -6.81 4.20 -6.50
CA ARG A 103 -8.09 4.55 -5.89
C ARG A 103 -7.89 5.11 -4.48
N ARG A 104 -8.71 6.09 -4.12
CA ARG A 104 -8.69 6.78 -2.82
C ARG A 104 -10.08 6.70 -2.21
N THR A 105 -10.20 6.25 -0.98
CA THR A 105 -11.51 6.09 -0.35
C THR A 105 -12.21 7.42 -0.05
N ASP A 106 -11.47 8.52 0.11
CA ASP A 106 -12.05 9.86 0.28
C ASP A 106 -12.75 10.39 -1.00
N ARG A 107 -12.35 9.91 -2.17
CA ARG A 107 -12.93 10.28 -3.47
C ARG A 107 -13.91 9.25 -4.00
N HIS A 108 -13.53 7.97 -3.92
CA HIS A 108 -14.26 6.88 -4.57
C HIS A 108 -15.22 6.14 -3.62
N GLY A 109 -15.22 6.49 -2.33
CA GLY A 109 -16.00 5.76 -1.33
C GLY A 109 -15.44 4.38 -1.06
N THR A 110 -16.31 3.41 -0.89
CA THR A 110 -15.89 2.01 -0.74
C THR A 110 -15.23 1.52 -2.03
N VAL A 111 -14.04 0.96 -1.89
CA VAL A 111 -13.31 0.31 -2.99
C VAL A 111 -13.30 -1.19 -2.71
N ARG A 112 -13.86 -1.96 -3.64
CA ARG A 112 -13.90 -3.42 -3.56
C ARG A 112 -12.96 -4.00 -4.59
N ILE A 113 -12.11 -4.90 -4.14
CA ILE A 113 -11.19 -5.64 -5.00
C ILE A 113 -11.60 -7.11 -4.98
N THR A 114 -11.84 -7.65 -6.16
CA THR A 114 -12.17 -9.07 -6.35
C THR A 114 -11.35 -9.64 -7.50
N THR A 115 -11.34 -10.96 -7.61
CA THR A 115 -10.77 -11.65 -8.76
C THR A 115 -11.87 -12.38 -9.52
N ASP A 116 -11.80 -12.37 -10.84
CA ASP A 116 -12.68 -13.22 -11.65
C ASP A 116 -12.19 -14.69 -11.63
N PRO A 117 -12.98 -15.64 -12.19
CA PRO A 117 -12.56 -17.05 -12.24
C PRO A 117 -11.25 -17.30 -12.99
N ALA A 118 -10.82 -16.38 -13.87
CA ALA A 118 -9.54 -16.43 -14.57
C ALA A 118 -8.38 -15.79 -13.78
N GLY A 119 -8.65 -15.29 -12.57
CA GLY A 119 -7.65 -14.65 -11.70
C GLY A 119 -7.37 -13.18 -12.03
N ARG A 120 -8.18 -12.54 -12.88
CA ARG A 120 -8.02 -11.13 -13.20
C ARG A 120 -8.64 -10.26 -12.10
N LEU A 121 -7.93 -9.16 -11.78
CA LEU A 121 -8.41 -8.17 -10.84
C LEU A 121 -9.64 -7.42 -11.36
N LEU A 122 -10.64 -7.29 -10.49
CA LEU A 122 -11.80 -6.44 -10.69
C LEU A 122 -11.81 -5.37 -9.59
N VAL A 123 -11.86 -4.12 -10.00
CA VAL A 123 -11.92 -2.95 -9.10
C VAL A 123 -13.29 -2.32 -9.24
N GLU A 124 -14.04 -2.30 -8.16
CA GLU A 124 -15.36 -1.66 -8.08
C GLU A 124 -15.31 -0.53 -7.07
N GLU A 125 -15.94 0.57 -7.37
CA GLU A 125 -15.98 1.75 -6.52
C GLU A 125 -17.42 2.24 -6.34
N GLU A 126 -17.71 2.74 -5.14
CA GLU A 126 -19.03 3.29 -4.82
C GLU A 126 -19.29 4.59 -5.57
N ARG A 127 -18.24 5.38 -5.78
CA ARG A 127 -18.28 6.66 -6.51
C ARG A 127 -17.19 6.66 -7.58
N PRO A 128 -17.58 6.51 -8.83
CA PRO A 128 -16.62 6.53 -9.94
C PRO A 128 -15.97 7.91 -10.18
#